data_0675b97e6e00ccf5ca75a9ed55fcbb05
#
_entry.id   0675b97e6e00ccf5ca75a9ed55fcbb05
#
_cell.length_a   1.000
_cell.length_b   1.000
_cell.length_c   1.000
_cell.angle_alpha   90.00
_cell.angle_beta   90.00
_cell.angle_gamma   90.00
#
_symmetry.space_group_name_H-M   'P 1'
#
loop_
_entity.id
_entity.type
_entity.pdbx_description
1 polymer ?
#
loop_
_entity_poly.entity_id
_entity_poly.type
_entity_poly.pdbx_seq_one_letter_code
_entity_poly.pdbx_strand_id
1 'polypeptide(L)'
;MDNQKFIEKCKELVSAYTNNHTDKSDNITVAQHDVFVVWVCKTLQNNKALLSTTLFDGMYYECTYNGDKNEIYFDAYKKWENIKYEF
;
A
#
# COMPACT_ATOMS: atom_id res chain seq x y z
N MET A 1 -3.15 3.29 -17.38
CA MET A 1 -3.38 4.13 -16.18
C MET A 1 -2.10 4.89 -15.88
N ASP A 2 -2.20 6.20 -15.68
CA ASP A 2 -1.02 6.97 -15.30
C ASP A 2 -0.68 6.72 -13.81
N ASN A 3 0.56 7.05 -13.41
CA ASN A 3 1.02 6.78 -12.06
C ASN A 3 0.24 7.54 -11.01
N GLN A 4 -0.21 8.76 -11.29
CA GLN A 4 -0.95 9.55 -10.30
C GLN A 4 -2.29 8.90 -9.97
N LYS A 5 -3.05 8.50 -10.97
CA LYS A 5 -4.33 7.80 -10.75
C LYS A 5 -4.12 6.47 -10.04
N PHE A 6 -3.08 5.75 -10.42
CA PHE A 6 -2.74 4.48 -9.79
C PHE A 6 -2.44 4.67 -8.30
N ILE A 7 -1.60 5.67 -7.97
CA ILE A 7 -1.22 5.95 -6.57
C ILE A 7 -2.45 6.37 -5.75
N GLU A 8 -3.32 7.22 -6.31
CA GLU A 8 -4.55 7.63 -5.63
C GLU A 8 -5.43 6.42 -5.30
N LYS A 9 -5.57 5.50 -6.26
CA LYS A 9 -6.34 4.27 -6.04
C LYS A 9 -5.69 3.38 -5.00
N CYS A 10 -4.37 3.25 -5.04
CA CYS A 10 -3.63 2.45 -4.05
C CYS A 10 -3.83 3.01 -2.63
N LYS A 11 -3.73 4.32 -2.46
CA LYS A 11 -3.93 4.96 -1.15
C LYS A 11 -5.34 4.75 -0.64
N GLU A 12 -6.33 4.82 -1.52
CA GLU A 12 -7.72 4.53 -1.18
C GLU A 12 -7.88 3.10 -0.67
N LEU A 13 -7.29 2.14 -1.39
CA LEU A 13 -7.38 0.72 -1.02
C LEU A 13 -6.67 0.43 0.30
N VAL A 14 -5.48 0.99 0.52
CA VAL A 14 -4.74 0.81 1.77
C VAL A 14 -5.50 1.40 2.94
N SER A 15 -6.01 2.61 2.79
CA SER A 15 -6.80 3.27 3.84
C SER A 15 -8.04 2.44 4.20
N ALA A 16 -8.78 1.97 3.20
CA ALA A 16 -9.97 1.15 3.43
C ALA A 16 -9.63 -0.18 4.11
N TYR A 17 -8.57 -0.85 3.66
CA TYR A 17 -8.15 -2.11 4.26
C TYR A 17 -7.74 -1.92 5.72
N THR A 18 -6.91 -0.91 5.99
CA THR A 18 -6.42 -0.63 7.34
C THR A 18 -7.58 -0.33 8.28
N ASN A 19 -8.52 0.52 7.86
CA ASN A 19 -9.66 0.89 8.69
C ASN A 19 -10.60 -0.28 8.95
N ASN A 20 -10.68 -1.25 8.03
CA ASN A 20 -11.48 -2.46 8.21
C ASN A 20 -10.82 -3.47 9.17
N HIS A 21 -9.51 -3.34 9.40
CA HIS A 21 -8.75 -4.31 10.20
C HIS A 21 -8.23 -3.74 11.51
N THR A 22 -8.48 -2.45 11.80
CA THR A 22 -8.15 -1.87 13.09
C THR A 22 -9.26 -2.15 14.10
N ASP A 23 -8.87 -2.19 15.38
CA ASP A 23 -9.83 -2.32 16.46
C ASP A 23 -10.63 -1.02 16.59
N LYS A 24 -11.94 -1.11 16.42
CA LYS A 24 -12.80 0.07 16.45
C LYS A 24 -12.85 0.72 17.84
N SER A 25 -12.49 -0.02 18.89
CA SER A 25 -12.43 0.52 20.24
C SER A 25 -11.29 1.52 20.43
N ASP A 26 -10.27 1.48 19.59
CA ASP A 26 -9.11 2.37 19.65
C ASP A 26 -9.34 3.72 18.98
N ASN A 27 -10.46 3.90 18.28
CA ASN A 27 -10.78 5.14 17.54
C ASN A 27 -9.69 5.53 16.53
N ILE A 28 -8.95 4.55 16.02
CA ILE A 28 -7.89 4.80 15.04
C ILE A 28 -8.49 4.79 13.65
N THR A 29 -8.28 5.88 12.93
CA THR A 29 -8.69 6.01 11.53
C THR A 29 -7.50 6.45 10.69
N VAL A 30 -7.23 5.72 9.62
CA VAL A 30 -6.17 6.06 8.67
C VAL A 30 -6.80 6.75 7.48
N ALA A 31 -6.42 8.01 7.27
CA ALA A 31 -6.83 8.77 6.10
C ALA A 31 -5.87 8.48 4.94
N GLN A 32 -6.27 8.84 3.72
CA GLN A 32 -5.40 8.63 2.56
C GLN A 32 -4.07 9.38 2.68
N HIS A 33 -4.04 10.55 3.31
CA HIS A 33 -2.80 11.29 3.53
C HIS A 33 -1.86 10.64 4.54
N ASP A 34 -2.35 9.67 5.33
CA ASP A 34 -1.51 8.88 6.24
C ASP A 34 -0.85 7.70 5.54
N VAL A 35 -1.21 7.44 4.29
CA VAL A 35 -0.62 6.39 3.47
C VAL A 35 0.50 6.98 2.65
N PHE A 36 1.68 6.36 2.68
CA PHE A 36 2.81 6.84 1.90
C PHE A 36 3.33 5.75 0.97
N VAL A 37 3.93 6.19 -0.13
CA VAL A 37 4.50 5.31 -1.14
C VAL A 37 5.96 5.04 -0.80
N VAL A 38 6.33 3.77 -0.64
CA VAL A 38 7.73 3.38 -0.46
C VAL A 38 8.44 3.40 -1.80
N TRP A 39 7.83 2.81 -2.82
CA TRP A 39 8.30 2.91 -4.20
C TRP A 39 7.13 2.65 -5.15
N VAL A 40 7.30 3.10 -6.39
CA VAL A 40 6.34 2.88 -7.48
C VAL A 40 7.11 2.62 -8.76
N CYS A 41 6.56 1.75 -9.60
CA CYS A 41 7.16 1.38 -10.87
C CYS A 41 6.05 1.25 -11.91
N LYS A 42 6.34 1.71 -13.13
CA LYS A 42 5.46 1.52 -14.27
C LYS A 42 6.26 0.82 -15.37
N THR A 43 5.73 -0.29 -15.85
CA THR A 43 6.35 -1.06 -16.93
C THR A 43 5.28 -1.36 -17.98
N LEU A 44 5.42 -0.75 -19.16
CA LEU A 44 4.44 -0.86 -20.24
C LEU A 44 3.06 -0.43 -19.74
N GLN A 45 2.07 -1.32 -19.79
CA GLN A 45 0.71 -1.04 -19.34
C GLN A 45 0.46 -1.40 -17.87
N ASN A 46 1.49 -1.88 -17.16
CA ASN A 46 1.37 -2.35 -15.79
C ASN A 46 1.98 -1.35 -14.81
N ASN A 47 1.39 -1.25 -13.61
CA ASN A 47 1.89 -0.41 -12.53
C ASN A 47 2.01 -1.23 -11.27
N LYS A 48 3.03 -0.95 -10.47
CA LYS A 48 3.24 -1.62 -9.19
C LYS A 48 3.74 -0.63 -8.15
N ALA A 49 3.24 -0.75 -6.92
CA ALA A 49 3.66 0.12 -5.84
C ALA A 49 3.70 -0.64 -4.51
N LEU A 50 4.65 -0.26 -3.67
CA LEU A 50 4.69 -0.69 -2.27
C LEU A 50 4.37 0.53 -1.42
N LEU A 51 3.43 0.37 -0.50
CA LEU A 51 2.94 1.45 0.35
C LEU A 51 2.93 1.02 1.81
N SER A 52 2.89 1.98 2.69
CA SER A 52 2.70 1.74 4.12
C SER A 52 1.91 2.90 4.72
N THR A 53 1.67 2.84 6.03
CA THR A 53 0.95 3.88 6.74
C THR A 53 1.78 4.42 7.90
N THR A 54 1.29 5.49 8.50
CA THR A 54 1.92 6.09 9.68
C THR A 54 1.73 5.26 10.96
N LEU A 55 0.97 4.18 10.91
CA LEU A 55 0.83 3.28 12.05
C LEU A 55 2.10 2.44 12.25
N PHE A 56 2.43 2.19 13.52
CA PHE A 56 3.58 1.34 13.88
C PHE A 56 3.17 -0.14 13.99
N ASP A 57 2.52 -0.64 12.95
CA ASP A 57 2.04 -2.03 12.90
C ASP A 57 2.92 -2.95 12.07
N GLY A 58 3.96 -2.41 11.43
CA GLY A 58 4.87 -3.19 10.59
C GLY A 58 4.25 -3.70 9.30
N MET A 59 3.09 -3.16 8.91
CA MET A 59 2.40 -3.59 7.69
C MET A 59 2.89 -2.84 6.46
N TYR A 60 2.99 -3.59 5.36
CA TYR A 60 3.26 -3.07 4.02
C TYR A 60 2.22 -3.61 3.06
N TYR A 61 1.92 -2.84 2.03
CA TYR A 61 0.87 -3.16 1.08
C TYR A 61 1.42 -3.02 -0.33
N GLU A 62 1.23 -4.04 -1.14
CA GLU A 62 1.68 -4.03 -2.53
C GLU A 62 0.48 -4.05 -3.44
N CYS A 63 0.38 -3.06 -4.31
CA CYS A 63 -0.67 -2.98 -5.32
C CYS A 63 -0.06 -3.26 -6.68
N THR A 64 -0.71 -4.11 -7.45
CA THR A 64 -0.27 -4.45 -8.81
C THR A 64 -1.43 -4.25 -9.76
N TYR A 65 -1.26 -3.34 -10.72
CA TYR A 65 -2.25 -3.11 -11.78
C TYR A 65 -1.83 -3.84 -13.04
N ASN A 66 -2.71 -4.71 -13.53
CA ASN A 66 -2.55 -5.37 -14.81
C ASN A 66 -3.37 -4.62 -15.85
N GLY A 67 -2.69 -3.89 -16.73
CA GLY A 67 -3.36 -3.04 -17.72
C GLY A 67 -4.10 -3.82 -18.80
N ASP A 68 -3.67 -5.05 -19.10
CA ASP A 68 -4.34 -5.87 -20.10
C ASP A 68 -5.73 -6.30 -19.65
N LYS A 69 -5.88 -6.57 -18.36
CA LYS A 69 -7.13 -7.04 -17.78
C LYS A 69 -7.88 -5.96 -17.02
N ASN A 70 -7.29 -4.78 -16.85
CA ASN A 70 -7.84 -3.68 -16.06
C ASN A 70 -8.20 -4.14 -14.64
N GLU A 71 -7.24 -4.80 -13.97
CA GLU A 71 -7.42 -5.34 -12.63
C GLU A 71 -6.32 -4.84 -11.71
N ILE A 72 -6.66 -4.64 -10.43
CA ILE A 72 -5.69 -4.35 -9.38
C ILE A 72 -5.69 -5.49 -8.38
N TYR A 73 -4.49 -6.00 -8.09
CA TYR A 73 -4.27 -6.97 -7.02
C TYR A 73 -3.69 -6.24 -5.83
N PHE A 74 -4.15 -6.63 -4.65
CA PHE A 74 -3.76 -5.99 -3.40
C PHE A 74 -3.22 -7.05 -2.45
N ASP A 75 -1.97 -6.90 -2.04
CA ASP A 75 -1.31 -7.83 -1.13
C ASP A 75 -0.91 -7.10 0.15
N ALA A 76 -1.18 -7.72 1.29
CA ALA A 76 -0.81 -7.18 2.59
C ALA A 76 0.28 -8.05 3.21
N TYR A 77 1.40 -7.41 3.60
CA TYR A 77 2.56 -8.07 4.18
C TYR A 77 2.87 -7.48 5.54
N LYS A 78 3.33 -8.32 6.45
CA LYS A 78 3.83 -7.85 7.72
C LYS A 78 5.36 -8.01 7.75
N LYS A 79 6.05 -6.94 8.11
CA LYS A 79 7.50 -6.98 8.28
C LYS A 79 7.82 -7.89 9.46
N TRP A 80 8.55 -8.98 9.20
CA TRP A 80 8.89 -9.99 10.20
C TRP A 80 10.06 -9.57 11.04
N GLU A 81 11.14 -9.09 10.40
CA GLU A 81 12.37 -8.67 11.04
C GLU A 81 12.99 -7.50 10.30
N ASN A 82 13.83 -6.77 11.01
CA ASN A 82 14.71 -5.77 10.43
C ASN A 82 16.09 -5.96 11.05
N ILE A 83 17.02 -6.50 10.27
CA ILE A 83 18.35 -6.83 10.73
C ILE A 83 19.37 -5.98 9.96
N LYS A 84 20.27 -5.34 10.70
CA LYS A 84 21.36 -4.58 10.09
C LYS A 84 22.57 -5.47 9.89
N TYR A 85 23.09 -5.51 8.67
CA TYR A 85 24.34 -6.15 8.34
C TYR A 85 25.34 -5.09 7.92
N GLU A 86 26.57 -5.20 8.39
CA GLU A 86 27.65 -4.34 7.90
C GLU A 86 28.06 -4.80 6.49
N PHE A 87 28.26 -3.86 5.60
CA PHE A 87 28.62 -4.15 4.22
C PHE A 87 30.12 -4.41 4.06
#